data_3ce8edd47fc8d2d69d97bf2ffed5e8fb
#
_entry.id   3ce8edd47fc8d2d69d97bf2ffed5e8fb
#
_cell.length_a   1.000
_cell.length_b   1.000
_cell.length_c   1.000
_cell.angle_alpha   90.00
_cell.angle_beta   90.00
_cell.angle_gamma   90.00
#
_symmetry.space_group_name_H-M   'P 1'
#
loop_
_entity.id
_entity.type
_entity.pdbx_description
1 polymer ?
#
loop_
_entity_poly.entity_id
_entity_poly.type
_entity_poly.pdbx_seq_one_letter_code
_entity_poly.pdbx_strand_id
1 'polypeptide(L)'
;MKILLISFIVFISGCSSILSKPPKVAPIEIITVQKPAPLYHPPLPESIAPAEIKWKILNPETMREYITEYDNGDAPAVAYYSLTTQGYENLSNNIADVKRYIRQNLAIIKYYRDNDPTTEDKEDG
;
A
#
# COMPACT_ATOMS: atom_id res chain seq x y z
N MET A 1 62.97 70.80 12.38
CA MET A 1 63.19 69.48 13.02
C MET A 1 62.03 69.05 13.92
N LYS A 2 61.37 69.89 14.68
CA LYS A 2 60.26 69.55 15.57
C LYS A 2 58.96 69.14 14.79
N ILE A 3 58.65 69.76 13.64
CA ILE A 3 57.48 69.51 12.83
C ILE A 3 57.58 68.14 12.11
N LEU A 4 58.76 67.73 11.71
CA LEU A 4 59.04 66.48 11.02
C LEU A 4 58.90 65.30 11.97
N LEU A 5 59.17 65.49 13.24
CA LEU A 5 59.06 64.47 14.30
C LEU A 5 57.55 64.21 14.68
N ILE A 6 56.70 65.25 14.65
CA ILE A 6 55.27 65.16 14.91
C ILE A 6 54.53 64.44 13.79
N SER A 7 54.97 64.66 12.54
CA SER A 7 54.40 63.98 11.34
C SER A 7 54.68 62.48 11.37
N PHE A 8 55.82 62.04 11.93
CA PHE A 8 56.18 60.63 12.01
C PHE A 8 55.35 59.82 13.03
N ILE A 9 54.92 60.51 14.13
CA ILE A 9 54.12 59.87 15.18
C ILE A 9 52.66 59.58 14.74
N VAL A 10 52.13 60.39 13.83
CA VAL A 10 50.75 60.23 13.32
C VAL A 10 50.62 59.00 12.40
N PHE A 11 51.68 58.54 11.74
CA PHE A 11 51.68 57.36 10.87
C PHE A 11 51.72 55.99 11.59
N ILE A 12 52.02 55.96 12.93
CA ILE A 12 52.12 54.68 13.64
C ILE A 12 50.82 54.28 14.35
N SER A 13 49.79 55.12 14.35
CA SER A 13 48.53 54.89 15.08
C SER A 13 47.45 54.16 14.18
N GLY A 14 47.80 53.67 12.99
CA GLY A 14 46.84 53.21 12.02
C GLY A 14 46.66 51.68 11.84
N CYS A 15 47.23 50.83 12.70
CA CYS A 15 47.16 49.37 12.46
C CYS A 15 46.78 48.55 13.71
N SER A 16 45.59 48.76 14.28
CA SER A 16 45.14 47.88 15.38
C SER A 16 43.69 47.35 15.28
N SER A 17 43.14 47.24 14.09
CA SER A 17 41.76 46.72 13.93
C SER A 17 41.57 45.60 12.92
N ILE A 18 42.62 44.82 12.59
CA ILE A 18 42.50 43.64 11.73
C ILE A 18 42.77 42.35 12.54
N LEU A 19 42.27 42.27 13.78
CA LEU A 19 42.01 40.99 14.42
C LEU A 19 40.50 40.73 14.36
N SER A 20 39.99 40.44 13.16
CA SER A 20 38.67 39.88 13.02
C SER A 20 38.63 38.58 13.81
N LYS A 21 37.83 38.54 14.87
CA LYS A 21 37.55 37.30 15.58
C LYS A 21 37.16 36.25 14.54
N PRO A 22 37.76 35.05 14.58
CA PRO A 22 37.34 33.99 13.67
C PRO A 22 35.81 33.80 13.81
N PRO A 23 35.08 33.60 12.69
CA PRO A 23 33.65 33.38 12.76
C PRO A 23 33.39 32.23 13.73
N LYS A 24 32.55 32.45 14.74
CA LYS A 24 32.06 31.34 15.58
C LYS A 24 31.36 30.36 14.66
N VAL A 25 32.04 29.27 14.33
CA VAL A 25 31.39 28.13 13.64
C VAL A 25 30.30 27.63 14.59
N ALA A 26 29.07 27.78 14.18
CA ALA A 26 27.95 27.21 14.92
C ALA A 26 28.19 25.68 15.05
N PRO A 27 27.97 25.11 16.23
CA PRO A 27 28.10 23.67 16.39
C PRO A 27 27.20 22.98 15.35
N ILE A 28 27.74 22.02 14.60
CA ILE A 28 26.99 21.21 13.69
C ILE A 28 26.04 20.38 14.55
N GLU A 29 24.77 20.71 14.51
CA GLU A 29 23.72 19.89 15.14
C GLU A 29 23.55 18.63 14.30
N ILE A 30 24.09 17.51 14.76
CA ILE A 30 23.91 16.21 14.13
C ILE A 30 22.48 15.77 14.46
N ILE A 31 21.55 16.05 13.55
CA ILE A 31 20.20 15.51 13.63
C ILE A 31 20.30 14.01 13.29
N THR A 32 20.33 13.17 14.31
CA THR A 32 20.22 11.73 14.12
C THR A 32 18.78 11.41 13.70
N VAL A 33 18.55 11.27 12.40
CA VAL A 33 17.29 10.73 11.90
C VAL A 33 17.22 9.27 12.33
N GLN A 34 16.32 8.94 13.24
CA GLN A 34 16.10 7.55 13.61
C GLN A 34 15.62 6.81 12.36
N LYS A 35 16.35 5.78 11.94
CA LYS A 35 15.90 4.89 10.87
C LYS A 35 14.56 4.26 11.30
N PRO A 36 13.52 4.32 10.48
CA PRO A 36 12.25 3.67 10.80
C PRO A 36 12.46 2.19 11.12
N ALA A 37 11.76 1.69 12.12
CA ALA A 37 11.78 0.26 12.41
C ALA A 37 11.20 -0.51 11.19
N PRO A 38 11.76 -1.68 10.85
CA PRO A 38 11.25 -2.48 9.75
C PRO A 38 9.79 -2.85 10.00
N LEU A 39 8.95 -2.65 8.99
CA LEU A 39 7.55 -3.00 9.04
C LEU A 39 7.38 -4.51 8.93
N TYR A 40 6.50 -5.08 9.75
CA TYR A 40 6.13 -6.47 9.62
C TYR A 40 5.14 -6.65 8.46
N HIS A 41 5.53 -7.42 7.46
CA HIS A 41 4.67 -7.81 6.36
C HIS A 41 4.16 -9.24 6.56
N PRO A 42 2.93 -9.44 7.04
CA PRO A 42 2.36 -10.79 7.15
C PRO A 42 2.26 -11.43 5.76
N PRO A 43 2.35 -12.77 5.65
CA PRO A 43 2.16 -13.43 4.37
C PRO A 43 0.79 -13.07 3.77
N LEU A 44 0.69 -13.06 2.45
CA LEU A 44 -0.60 -12.92 1.79
C LEU A 44 -1.45 -14.16 2.08
N PRO A 45 -2.79 -14.00 2.20
CA PRO A 45 -3.68 -15.14 2.35
C PRO A 45 -3.55 -16.09 1.16
N GLU A 46 -3.75 -17.38 1.42
CA GLU A 46 -3.77 -18.38 0.37
C GLU A 46 -4.87 -18.11 -0.65
N SER A 47 -4.66 -18.56 -1.88
CA SER A 47 -5.66 -18.42 -2.94
C SER A 47 -6.89 -19.29 -2.63
N ILE A 48 -8.07 -18.73 -2.82
CA ILE A 48 -9.33 -19.47 -2.69
C ILE A 48 -9.54 -20.29 -3.96
N ALA A 49 -9.78 -21.58 -3.80
CA ALA A 49 -10.26 -22.46 -4.86
C ALA A 49 -11.78 -22.65 -4.68
N PRO A 50 -12.64 -21.93 -5.43
CA PRO A 50 -14.08 -22.08 -5.32
C PRO A 50 -14.51 -23.48 -5.76
N ALA A 51 -15.49 -24.07 -5.06
CA ALA A 51 -16.11 -25.30 -5.49
C ALA A 51 -16.94 -25.07 -6.76
N GLU A 52 -17.01 -26.09 -7.61
CA GLU A 52 -17.86 -26.06 -8.79
C GLU A 52 -19.34 -26.03 -8.38
N ILE A 53 -20.11 -25.11 -8.96
CA ILE A 53 -21.56 -25.03 -8.78
C ILE A 53 -22.22 -25.43 -10.10
N LYS A 54 -23.00 -26.52 -10.07
CA LYS A 54 -23.79 -26.96 -11.21
C LYS A 54 -25.16 -26.27 -11.18
N TRP A 55 -25.41 -25.46 -12.18
CA TRP A 55 -26.68 -24.77 -12.33
C TRP A 55 -27.64 -25.55 -13.20
N LYS A 56 -28.91 -25.63 -12.79
CA LYS A 56 -30.01 -26.15 -13.61
C LYS A 56 -31.05 -25.03 -13.77
N ILE A 57 -31.43 -24.75 -15.01
CA ILE A 57 -32.49 -23.79 -15.29
C ILE A 57 -33.82 -24.49 -15.09
N LEU A 58 -34.65 -24.00 -14.17
CA LEU A 58 -35.98 -24.48 -13.91
C LEU A 58 -36.98 -23.45 -14.44
N ASN A 59 -37.74 -23.86 -15.45
CA ASN A 59 -38.90 -23.14 -15.97
C ASN A 59 -40.16 -23.99 -15.75
N PRO A 60 -41.39 -23.52 -16.02
CA PRO A 60 -42.60 -24.30 -15.80
C PRO A 60 -42.65 -25.64 -16.56
N GLU A 61 -41.94 -25.73 -17.65
CA GLU A 61 -41.87 -26.96 -18.45
C GLU A 61 -40.90 -27.97 -17.82
N THR A 62 -39.65 -27.58 -17.58
CA THR A 62 -38.65 -28.45 -16.95
C THR A 62 -39.00 -28.83 -15.51
N MET A 63 -39.81 -28.03 -14.81
CA MET A 63 -40.36 -28.41 -13.51
C MET A 63 -41.42 -29.52 -13.62
N ARG A 64 -42.28 -29.47 -14.61
CA ARG A 64 -43.28 -30.54 -14.84
C ARG A 64 -42.59 -31.84 -15.24
N GLU A 65 -41.58 -31.77 -16.11
CA GLU A 65 -40.77 -32.93 -16.49
C GLU A 65 -40.13 -33.56 -15.24
N TYR A 66 -39.47 -32.77 -14.40
CA TYR A 66 -38.86 -33.28 -13.18
C TYR A 66 -39.87 -33.93 -12.22
N ILE A 67 -41.06 -33.35 -12.06
CA ILE A 67 -42.12 -33.94 -11.21
C ILE A 67 -42.56 -35.28 -11.80
N THR A 68 -42.73 -35.37 -13.12
CA THR A 68 -43.09 -36.60 -13.78
C THR A 68 -42.02 -37.69 -13.60
N GLU A 69 -40.75 -37.35 -13.79
CA GLU A 69 -39.63 -38.25 -13.53
C GLU A 69 -39.59 -38.72 -12.07
N TYR A 70 -39.82 -37.79 -11.13
CA TYR A 70 -39.86 -38.11 -9.72
C TYR A 70 -41.00 -39.05 -9.34
N ASP A 71 -42.21 -38.81 -9.86
CA ASP A 71 -43.40 -39.65 -9.63
C ASP A 71 -43.23 -41.06 -10.22
N ASN A 72 -42.48 -41.18 -11.32
CA ASN A 72 -42.13 -42.46 -11.93
C ASN A 72 -40.96 -43.18 -11.23
N GLY A 73 -40.28 -42.54 -10.30
CA GLY A 73 -39.10 -43.07 -9.60
C GLY A 73 -37.79 -42.94 -10.39
N ASP A 74 -37.79 -42.20 -11.50
CA ASP A 74 -36.62 -41.99 -12.37
C ASP A 74 -35.74 -40.82 -11.94
N ALA A 75 -36.25 -39.92 -11.06
CA ALA A 75 -35.48 -38.80 -10.51
C ALA A 75 -35.37 -38.87 -8.96
N PRO A 76 -34.23 -38.48 -8.39
CA PRO A 76 -34.06 -38.47 -6.96
C PRO A 76 -34.83 -37.32 -6.29
N ALA A 77 -35.26 -37.55 -5.02
CA ALA A 77 -35.85 -36.50 -4.20
C ALA A 77 -34.77 -35.55 -3.70
N VAL A 78 -34.56 -34.45 -4.42
CA VAL A 78 -33.58 -33.41 -4.04
C VAL A 78 -34.26 -32.06 -3.84
N ALA A 79 -33.76 -31.28 -2.91
CA ALA A 79 -34.20 -29.90 -2.72
C ALA A 79 -33.38 -28.95 -3.60
N TYR A 80 -34.08 -28.13 -4.38
CA TYR A 80 -33.44 -27.08 -5.18
C TYR A 80 -33.56 -25.73 -4.50
N TYR A 81 -32.43 -25.03 -4.36
CA TYR A 81 -32.41 -23.61 -3.99
C TYR A 81 -32.41 -22.81 -5.28
N SER A 82 -33.46 -22.04 -5.53
CA SER A 82 -33.65 -21.35 -6.81
C SER A 82 -33.57 -19.83 -6.63
N LEU A 83 -33.11 -19.18 -7.69
CA LEU A 83 -33.11 -17.73 -7.83
C LEU A 83 -33.95 -17.37 -9.07
N THR A 84 -34.60 -16.20 -8.99
CA THR A 84 -35.15 -15.58 -10.21
C THR A 84 -34.02 -15.12 -11.13
N THR A 85 -34.30 -14.84 -12.40
CA THR A 85 -33.30 -14.24 -13.31
C THR A 85 -32.64 -13.00 -12.71
N GLN A 86 -33.46 -12.10 -12.17
CA GLN A 86 -32.94 -10.90 -11.50
C GLN A 86 -32.08 -11.23 -10.26
N GLY A 87 -32.49 -12.23 -9.47
CA GLY A 87 -31.71 -12.71 -8.31
C GLY A 87 -30.36 -13.28 -8.74
N TYR A 88 -30.31 -14.03 -9.85
CA TYR A 88 -29.07 -14.56 -10.41
C TYR A 88 -28.13 -13.45 -10.93
N GLU A 89 -28.69 -12.46 -11.65
CA GLU A 89 -27.93 -11.29 -12.10
C GLU A 89 -27.33 -10.51 -10.92
N ASN A 90 -28.14 -10.25 -9.89
CA ASN A 90 -27.68 -9.57 -8.68
C ASN A 90 -26.56 -10.35 -7.97
N LEU A 91 -26.72 -11.67 -7.82
CA LEU A 91 -25.68 -12.52 -7.23
C LEU A 91 -24.38 -12.47 -8.05
N SER A 92 -24.48 -12.56 -9.38
CA SER A 92 -23.33 -12.50 -10.28
C SER A 92 -22.60 -11.16 -10.17
N ASN A 93 -23.32 -10.05 -10.14
CA ASN A 93 -22.77 -8.71 -9.96
C ASN A 93 -22.10 -8.55 -8.60
N ASN A 94 -22.74 -9.02 -7.52
CA ASN A 94 -22.18 -8.98 -6.18
C ASN A 94 -20.85 -9.75 -6.11
N ILE A 95 -20.79 -10.95 -6.72
CA ILE A 95 -19.54 -11.73 -6.78
C ILE A 95 -18.46 -11.00 -7.58
N ALA A 96 -18.83 -10.39 -8.72
CA ALA A 96 -17.89 -9.60 -9.52
C ALA A 96 -17.33 -8.39 -8.73
N ASP A 97 -18.18 -7.72 -7.96
CA ASP A 97 -17.79 -6.60 -7.10
C ASP A 97 -16.84 -7.02 -5.97
N VAL A 98 -17.13 -8.14 -5.32
CA VAL A 98 -16.23 -8.71 -4.29
C VAL A 98 -14.88 -9.07 -4.90
N LYS A 99 -14.85 -9.71 -6.06
CA LYS A 99 -13.60 -10.03 -6.78
C LYS A 99 -12.81 -8.76 -7.15
N ARG A 100 -13.50 -7.71 -7.57
CA ARG A 100 -12.88 -6.42 -7.87
C ARG A 100 -12.26 -5.81 -6.62
N TYR A 101 -13.00 -5.78 -5.51
CA TYR A 101 -12.55 -5.26 -4.24
C TYR A 101 -11.30 -6.00 -3.73
N ILE A 102 -11.30 -7.32 -3.78
CA ILE A 102 -10.13 -8.14 -3.39
C ILE A 102 -8.91 -7.78 -4.24
N ARG A 103 -9.06 -7.71 -5.57
CA ARG A 103 -7.95 -7.35 -6.48
C ARG A 103 -7.38 -5.96 -6.19
N GLN A 104 -8.24 -4.98 -5.91
CA GLN A 104 -7.82 -3.64 -5.56
C GLN A 104 -7.04 -3.62 -4.24
N ASN A 105 -7.52 -4.32 -3.21
CA ASN A 105 -6.81 -4.43 -1.94
C ASN A 105 -5.44 -5.11 -2.10
N LEU A 106 -5.35 -6.19 -2.87
CA LEU A 106 -4.08 -6.86 -3.15
C LEU A 106 -3.09 -5.95 -3.89
N ALA A 107 -3.58 -5.13 -4.83
CA ALA A 107 -2.74 -4.16 -5.53
C ALA A 107 -2.21 -3.07 -4.58
N ILE A 108 -3.05 -2.58 -3.65
CA ILE A 108 -2.65 -1.61 -2.62
C ILE A 108 -1.61 -2.23 -1.67
N ILE A 109 -1.86 -3.45 -1.18
CA ILE A 109 -0.92 -4.16 -0.30
C ILE A 109 0.43 -4.35 -1.01
N LYS A 110 0.40 -4.78 -2.28
CA LYS A 110 1.61 -4.93 -3.09
C LYS A 110 2.36 -3.61 -3.22
N TYR A 111 1.66 -2.52 -3.55
CA TYR A 111 2.26 -1.20 -3.67
C TYR A 111 3.02 -0.80 -2.40
N TYR A 112 2.40 -0.94 -1.22
CA TYR A 112 3.04 -0.59 0.05
C TYR A 112 4.22 -1.50 0.39
N ARG A 113 4.18 -2.78 0.03
CA ARG A 113 5.29 -3.72 0.25
C ARG A 113 6.48 -3.40 -0.65
N ASP A 114 6.20 -3.14 -1.93
CA ASP A 114 7.25 -2.86 -2.93
C ASP A 114 7.93 -1.49 -2.68
N ASN A 115 7.25 -0.57 -1.99
CA ASN A 115 7.77 0.76 -1.66
C ASN A 115 8.13 0.93 -0.18
N ASP A 116 8.29 -0.15 0.58
CA ASP A 116 8.76 -0.07 1.96
C ASP A 116 10.28 0.19 1.98
N PRO A 117 10.73 1.38 2.46
CA PRO A 117 12.14 1.76 2.46
C PRO A 117 13.01 0.85 3.33
N THR A 118 12.41 -0.02 4.16
CA THR A 118 13.14 -0.94 5.04
C THR A 118 13.55 -2.24 4.36
N THR A 119 13.08 -2.50 3.12
CA THR A 119 13.39 -3.72 2.35
C THR A 119 14.67 -3.61 1.52
N GLU A 120 15.11 -2.40 1.17
CA GLU A 120 16.30 -2.18 0.30
C GLU A 120 17.62 -2.61 0.94
N ASP A 121 17.72 -2.71 2.28
CA ASP A 121 18.97 -3.06 2.98
C ASP A 121 19.25 -4.59 3.04
N LYS A 122 18.49 -5.45 2.39
CA LYS A 122 18.67 -6.91 2.46
C LYS A 122 19.41 -7.53 1.28
N GLU A 123 19.67 -6.79 0.22
CA GLU A 123 20.36 -7.32 -0.97
C GLU A 123 21.90 -7.19 -0.95
N ASP A 124 22.49 -6.45 0.01
CA ASP A 124 23.94 -6.23 0.09
C ASP A 124 24.63 -6.96 1.28
N GLY A 125 24.12 -8.07 1.75
CA GLY A 125 24.69 -8.87 2.85
C GLY A 125 25.16 -10.26 2.45
#